data_81a818cece24d757fa2a08c0d400ee8d
#
_entry.id   81a818cece24d757fa2a08c0d400ee8d
#
_cell.length_a   1.000
_cell.length_b   1.000
_cell.length_c   1.000
_cell.angle_alpha   90.00
_cell.angle_beta   90.00
_cell.angle_gamma   90.00
#
_symmetry.space_group_name_H-M   'P 1'
#
loop_
_entity.id
_entity.type
_entity.pdbx_description
1 polymer ?
#
loop_
_entity_poly.entity_id
_entity_poly.type
_entity_poly.pdbx_seq_one_letter_code
_entity_poly.pdbx_strand_id
1 'polypeptide(L)'
;SDVYKRQDFLWGGATAANQVEGAYLEDGKGLSTSDVQPHGVFGEVVERVPGDSGIKDVAIDFYHRYKEDIALMAEMGFSVFRTSIAWSSLFPRGDEQQPNPQGIAFYRSLFEECKKHGIEPLVTLCHFDVPMHLVMEYGSWRNRKMVDFFSHYARTCFEAFDGLVKYWLTFNEQNLYHSPEAF
;
A
#
# COMPACT_ATOMS: atom_id res chain seq x y z
N SER A 1 -16.33 -16.93 -30.21
CA SER A 1 -16.83 -17.85 -29.17
C SER A 1 -16.81 -17.12 -27.83
N ASP A 2 -17.87 -16.36 -27.54
CA ASP A 2 -18.03 -15.56 -26.33
C ASP A 2 -18.58 -16.37 -25.14
N VAL A 3 -18.46 -17.69 -25.19
CA VAL A 3 -19.09 -18.61 -24.24
C VAL A 3 -18.52 -18.51 -22.82
N TYR A 4 -17.37 -17.81 -22.60
CA TYR A 4 -16.67 -17.83 -21.32
C TYR A 4 -16.40 -16.47 -20.69
N LYS A 5 -16.89 -15.37 -21.25
CA LYS A 5 -16.87 -14.09 -20.55
C LYS A 5 -17.98 -14.08 -19.51
N ARG A 6 -17.63 -14.41 -18.27
CA ARG A 6 -18.56 -14.15 -17.16
C ARG A 6 -18.82 -12.65 -17.11
N GLN A 7 -20.10 -12.27 -17.21
CA GLN A 7 -20.50 -10.85 -17.18
C GLN A 7 -20.19 -10.17 -15.83
N ASP A 8 -19.96 -10.98 -14.80
CA ASP A 8 -19.62 -10.57 -13.46
C ASP A 8 -18.08 -10.59 -13.16
N PHE A 9 -17.27 -10.95 -14.16
CA PHE A 9 -15.81 -10.96 -14.00
C PHE A 9 -15.25 -9.53 -14.05
N LEU A 10 -14.44 -9.20 -13.05
CA LEU A 10 -13.82 -7.88 -12.93
C LEU A 10 -12.48 -7.87 -13.67
N TRP A 11 -12.38 -7.03 -14.70
CA TRP A 11 -11.16 -6.83 -15.49
C TRP A 11 -10.43 -5.58 -15.03
N GLY A 12 -9.11 -5.64 -14.91
CA GLY A 12 -8.33 -4.49 -14.47
C GLY A 12 -6.85 -4.77 -14.38
N GLY A 13 -6.17 -3.95 -13.60
CA GLY A 13 -4.73 -4.01 -13.39
C GLY A 13 -4.35 -3.89 -11.92
N ALA A 14 -3.05 -4.03 -11.64
CA ALA A 14 -2.52 -4.04 -10.30
C ALA A 14 -1.25 -3.17 -10.18
N THR A 15 -1.16 -2.46 -9.06
CA THR A 15 0.03 -1.77 -8.59
C THR A 15 0.22 -2.03 -7.10
N ALA A 16 1.27 -1.46 -6.52
CA ALA A 16 1.43 -1.37 -5.07
C ALA A 16 1.86 0.04 -4.68
N ALA A 17 1.47 0.49 -3.49
CA ALA A 17 1.78 1.81 -2.96
C ALA A 17 3.27 2.16 -3.12
N ASN A 18 4.14 1.30 -2.62
CA ASN A 18 5.59 1.50 -2.67
C ASN A 18 6.19 1.52 -4.08
N GLN A 19 5.45 1.09 -5.11
CA GLN A 19 5.92 1.07 -6.50
C GLN A 19 5.57 2.35 -7.25
N VAL A 20 4.46 3.00 -6.91
CA VAL A 20 3.88 4.05 -7.75
C VAL A 20 3.62 5.37 -7.04
N GLU A 21 3.39 5.37 -5.72
CA GLU A 21 2.91 6.56 -5.03
C GLU A 21 3.93 7.68 -5.00
N GLY A 22 5.18 7.40 -4.68
CA GLY A 22 6.13 8.44 -4.31
C GLY A 22 5.77 9.07 -2.96
N ALA A 23 5.98 10.38 -2.80
CA ALA A 23 5.58 11.16 -1.61
C ALA A 23 6.03 10.53 -0.28
N TYR A 24 7.22 9.94 -0.24
CA TYR A 24 7.66 9.00 0.81
C TYR A 24 7.72 9.58 2.22
N LEU A 25 7.72 10.89 2.40
CA LEU A 25 7.67 11.57 3.71
C LEU A 25 6.55 12.62 3.79
N GLU A 26 5.67 12.69 2.80
CA GLU A 26 4.58 13.67 2.81
C GLU A 26 3.46 13.27 3.78
N ASP A 27 2.69 14.25 4.20
CA ASP A 27 1.52 14.10 5.06
C ASP A 27 1.76 13.24 6.30
N GLY A 28 2.96 13.31 6.86
CA GLY A 28 3.34 12.61 8.09
C GLY A 28 3.62 11.11 7.91
N LYS A 29 3.75 10.63 6.68
CA LYS A 29 4.15 9.25 6.40
C LYS A 29 5.52 8.95 7.02
N GLY A 30 5.65 7.80 7.68
CA GLY A 30 6.93 7.28 8.16
C GLY A 30 7.70 6.50 7.11
N LEU A 31 8.99 6.26 7.36
CA LEU A 31 9.79 5.37 6.52
C LEU A 31 9.31 3.92 6.63
N SER A 32 9.34 3.22 5.52
CA SER A 32 9.08 1.78 5.41
C SER A 32 10.33 1.03 4.97
N THR A 33 10.30 -0.30 5.07
CA THR A 33 11.35 -1.17 4.52
C THR A 33 11.61 -0.90 3.04
N SER A 34 10.56 -0.58 2.28
CA SER A 34 10.68 -0.28 0.86
C SER A 34 11.49 0.98 0.57
N ASP A 35 11.45 1.96 1.47
CA ASP A 35 12.17 3.23 1.31
C ASP A 35 13.68 3.08 1.53
N VAL A 36 14.10 2.06 2.27
CA VAL A 36 15.51 1.78 2.60
C VAL A 36 16.10 0.61 1.80
N GLN A 37 15.33 0.02 0.90
CA GLN A 37 15.76 -1.06 0.01
C GLN A 37 15.65 -0.64 -1.47
N PRO A 38 16.56 0.21 -1.97
CA PRO A 38 16.46 0.78 -3.32
C PRO A 38 16.53 -0.27 -4.44
N HIS A 39 17.11 -1.44 -4.15
CA HIS A 39 17.24 -2.56 -5.10
C HIS A 39 16.19 -3.66 -4.91
N GLY A 40 15.11 -3.36 -4.18
CA GLY A 40 14.00 -4.29 -3.94
C GLY A 40 14.15 -5.12 -2.66
N VAL A 41 13.17 -5.96 -2.43
CA VAL A 41 12.99 -6.73 -1.17
C VAL A 41 14.18 -7.66 -0.82
N PHE A 42 14.97 -8.09 -1.80
CA PHE A 42 16.19 -8.87 -1.60
C PHE A 42 17.47 -8.00 -1.65
N GLY A 43 17.33 -6.68 -1.81
CA GLY A 43 18.44 -5.75 -1.83
C GLY A 43 18.94 -5.42 -0.42
N GLU A 44 20.16 -4.89 -0.36
CA GLU A 44 20.72 -4.41 0.90
C GLU A 44 19.89 -3.24 1.45
N VAL A 45 19.77 -3.20 2.76
CA VAL A 45 19.21 -2.06 3.47
C VAL A 45 20.25 -0.94 3.52
N VAL A 46 19.87 0.24 3.08
CA VAL A 46 20.73 1.42 3.10
C VAL A 46 20.19 2.46 4.06
N GLU A 47 21.10 3.19 4.69
CA GLU A 47 20.74 4.35 5.49
C GLU A 47 20.27 5.48 4.54
N ARG A 48 19.10 6.03 4.85
CA ARG A 48 18.56 7.18 4.08
C ARG A 48 19.21 8.47 4.57
N VAL A 49 19.94 9.12 3.68
CA VAL A 49 20.54 10.43 3.94
C VAL A 49 19.61 11.52 3.39
N PRO A 50 19.37 12.61 4.12
CA PRO A 50 18.59 13.74 3.61
C PRO A 50 19.14 14.23 2.26
N GLY A 51 18.27 14.32 1.27
CA GLY A 51 18.64 14.72 -0.10
C GLY A 51 19.08 13.57 -1.01
N ASP A 52 19.22 12.36 -0.49
CA ASP A 52 19.39 11.16 -1.33
C ASP A 52 18.03 10.77 -1.93
N SER A 53 17.97 10.73 -3.27
CA SER A 53 16.72 10.42 -3.98
C SER A 53 16.72 8.99 -4.49
N GLY A 54 15.91 8.13 -3.90
CA GLY A 54 15.61 6.82 -4.43
C GLY A 54 14.60 6.88 -5.58
N ILE A 55 14.60 5.88 -6.45
CA ILE A 55 13.62 5.77 -7.55
C ILE A 55 12.18 5.86 -7.02
N LYS A 56 11.92 5.29 -5.85
CA LYS A 56 10.60 5.24 -5.23
C LYS A 56 10.17 6.52 -4.54
N ASP A 57 11.07 7.48 -4.34
CA ASP A 57 10.76 8.74 -3.64
C ASP A 57 9.73 9.58 -4.39
N VAL A 58 9.79 9.52 -5.72
CA VAL A 58 8.84 10.15 -6.63
C VAL A 58 8.03 9.10 -7.39
N ALA A 59 8.67 8.00 -7.81
CA ALA A 59 8.08 6.96 -8.64
C ALA A 59 7.41 7.56 -9.89
N ILE A 60 6.11 7.28 -10.08
CA ILE A 60 5.29 7.96 -11.10
C ILE A 60 4.43 9.08 -10.50
N ASP A 61 4.69 9.42 -9.25
CA ASP A 61 3.96 10.46 -8.51
C ASP A 61 2.45 10.20 -8.42
N PHE A 62 2.08 8.94 -8.27
CA PHE A 62 0.67 8.55 -8.19
C PHE A 62 -0.05 9.23 -7.02
N TYR A 63 0.67 9.54 -5.94
CA TYR A 63 0.11 10.24 -4.79
C TYR A 63 -0.58 11.55 -5.16
N HIS A 64 0.01 12.34 -6.06
CA HIS A 64 -0.57 13.60 -6.55
C HIS A 64 -1.42 13.43 -7.81
N ARG A 65 -1.15 12.39 -8.61
CA ARG A 65 -1.73 12.21 -9.95
C ARG A 65 -2.82 11.15 -10.02
N TYR A 66 -3.18 10.50 -8.92
CA TYR A 66 -4.13 9.38 -8.91
C TYR A 66 -5.45 9.66 -9.63
N LYS A 67 -5.94 10.92 -9.62
CA LYS A 67 -7.20 11.28 -10.31
C LYS A 67 -7.09 11.14 -11.82
N GLU A 68 -5.98 11.59 -12.39
CA GLU A 68 -5.70 11.47 -13.83
C GLU A 68 -5.50 10.00 -14.20
N ASP A 69 -4.71 9.29 -13.41
CA ASP A 69 -4.37 7.89 -13.66
C ASP A 69 -5.62 7.00 -13.56
N ILE A 70 -6.49 7.22 -12.58
CA ILE A 70 -7.76 6.49 -12.46
C ILE A 70 -8.70 6.80 -13.62
N ALA A 71 -8.75 8.04 -14.10
CA ALA A 71 -9.53 8.38 -15.29
C ALA A 71 -9.03 7.63 -16.52
N LEU A 72 -7.71 7.53 -16.72
CA LEU A 72 -7.10 6.74 -17.79
C LEU A 72 -7.40 5.24 -17.66
N MET A 73 -7.37 4.69 -16.45
CA MET A 73 -7.78 3.30 -16.18
C MET A 73 -9.23 3.06 -16.57
N ALA A 74 -10.12 4.01 -16.30
CA ALA A 74 -11.53 3.94 -16.70
C ALA A 74 -11.68 3.96 -18.23
N GLU A 75 -10.93 4.80 -18.94
CA GLU A 75 -10.90 4.83 -20.41
C GLU A 75 -10.42 3.51 -21.01
N MET A 76 -9.46 2.83 -20.33
CA MET A 76 -9.01 1.49 -20.71
C MET A 76 -10.03 0.39 -20.41
N GLY A 77 -11.14 0.71 -19.76
CA GLY A 77 -12.20 -0.25 -19.43
C GLY A 77 -11.95 -1.06 -18.14
N PHE A 78 -11.16 -0.56 -17.22
CA PHE A 78 -11.00 -1.22 -15.92
C PHE A 78 -12.31 -1.24 -15.14
N SER A 79 -12.65 -2.39 -14.57
CA SER A 79 -13.73 -2.56 -13.60
C SER A 79 -13.22 -2.87 -12.19
N VAL A 80 -11.93 -3.18 -12.06
CA VAL A 80 -11.23 -3.35 -10.80
C VAL A 80 -9.82 -2.76 -10.89
N PHE A 81 -9.37 -2.13 -9.81
CA PHE A 81 -8.00 -1.69 -9.66
C PHE A 81 -7.43 -2.23 -8.36
N ARG A 82 -6.40 -3.08 -8.46
CA ARG A 82 -5.66 -3.55 -7.30
C ARG A 82 -4.54 -2.57 -6.96
N THR A 83 -4.50 -2.16 -5.70
CA THR A 83 -3.36 -1.43 -5.13
C THR A 83 -3.13 -1.87 -3.69
N SER A 84 -2.14 -1.29 -3.02
CA SER A 84 -1.92 -1.50 -1.60
C SER A 84 -2.08 -0.20 -0.82
N ILE A 85 -2.18 -0.30 0.50
CA ILE A 85 -2.05 0.82 1.42
C ILE A 85 -0.65 0.76 2.00
N ALA A 86 0.10 1.86 1.96
CA ALA A 86 1.34 1.98 2.67
C ALA A 86 1.03 2.05 4.18
N TRP A 87 1.38 0.99 4.92
CA TRP A 87 1.12 0.92 6.36
C TRP A 87 1.67 2.14 7.10
N SER A 88 2.87 2.59 6.77
CA SER A 88 3.52 3.76 7.36
C SER A 88 2.86 5.10 7.01
N SER A 89 1.91 5.15 6.08
CA SER A 89 1.07 6.34 5.85
C SER A 89 -0.02 6.47 6.89
N LEU A 90 -0.58 5.35 7.36
CA LEU A 90 -1.63 5.33 8.38
C LEU A 90 -1.05 5.28 9.80
N PHE A 91 0.04 4.57 9.98
CA PHE A 91 0.76 4.43 11.24
C PHE A 91 2.25 4.63 10.97
N PRO A 92 2.76 5.85 11.03
CA PRO A 92 4.14 6.19 10.66
C PRO A 92 5.22 5.37 11.38
N ARG A 93 4.97 5.00 12.63
CA ARG A 93 5.82 4.11 13.42
C ARG A 93 5.31 2.66 13.41
N GLY A 94 4.00 2.46 13.22
CA GLY A 94 3.33 1.16 13.22
C GLY A 94 2.78 0.72 14.59
N ASP A 95 3.23 1.33 15.68
CA ASP A 95 2.82 1.00 17.07
C ASP A 95 1.95 2.08 17.73
N GLU A 96 1.52 3.10 16.97
CA GLU A 96 0.63 4.14 17.46
C GLU A 96 -0.76 3.59 17.78
N GLN A 97 -1.41 4.25 18.76
CA GLN A 97 -2.80 3.95 19.12
C GLN A 97 -3.82 4.60 18.18
N GLN A 98 -3.46 5.72 17.55
CA GLN A 98 -4.32 6.47 16.64
C GLN A 98 -3.67 6.55 15.26
N PRO A 99 -4.46 6.39 14.21
CA PRO A 99 -3.94 6.52 12.85
C PRO A 99 -3.65 7.98 12.50
N ASN A 100 -2.75 8.18 11.55
CA ASN A 100 -2.50 9.45 10.92
C ASN A 100 -3.72 9.86 10.06
N PRO A 101 -4.40 10.97 10.40
CA PRO A 101 -5.62 11.37 9.71
C PRO A 101 -5.38 11.77 8.25
N GLN A 102 -4.18 12.26 7.91
CA GLN A 102 -3.83 12.64 6.54
C GLN A 102 -3.70 11.41 5.65
N GLY A 103 -3.07 10.34 6.15
CA GLY A 103 -3.01 9.06 5.44
C GLY A 103 -4.40 8.46 5.20
N ILE A 104 -5.28 8.49 6.21
CA ILE A 104 -6.68 8.06 6.05
C ILE A 104 -7.39 8.91 4.98
N ALA A 105 -7.23 10.24 5.01
CA ALA A 105 -7.88 11.14 4.06
C ALA A 105 -7.42 10.89 2.61
N PHE A 106 -6.11 10.64 2.40
CA PHE A 106 -5.58 10.32 1.08
C PHE A 106 -6.23 9.05 0.51
N TYR A 107 -6.15 7.92 1.24
CA TYR A 107 -6.69 6.66 0.74
C TYR A 107 -8.21 6.69 0.58
N ARG A 108 -8.93 7.41 1.44
CA ARG A 108 -10.36 7.64 1.25
C ARG A 108 -10.62 8.33 -0.08
N SER A 109 -9.92 9.42 -0.37
CA SER A 109 -10.05 10.17 -1.63
C SER A 109 -9.71 9.31 -2.86
N LEU A 110 -8.67 8.47 -2.75
CA LEU A 110 -8.28 7.53 -3.80
C LEU A 110 -9.40 6.54 -4.11
N PHE A 111 -9.99 5.92 -3.07
CA PHE A 111 -11.03 4.92 -3.26
C PHE A 111 -12.35 5.54 -3.71
N GLU A 112 -12.68 6.73 -3.23
CA GLU A 112 -13.81 7.52 -3.73
C GLU A 112 -13.67 7.85 -5.22
N GLU A 113 -12.46 8.22 -5.67
CA GLU A 113 -12.21 8.45 -7.11
C GLU A 113 -12.37 7.16 -7.93
N CYS A 114 -11.90 6.01 -7.45
CA CYS A 114 -12.17 4.72 -8.10
C CYS A 114 -13.68 4.48 -8.25
N LYS A 115 -14.43 4.63 -7.17
CA LYS A 115 -15.90 4.42 -7.18
C LYS A 115 -16.62 5.37 -8.12
N LYS A 116 -16.21 6.63 -8.17
CA LYS A 116 -16.73 7.65 -9.11
C LYS A 116 -16.60 7.20 -10.56
N HIS A 117 -15.53 6.50 -10.91
CA HIS A 117 -15.28 5.96 -12.23
C HIS A 117 -15.81 4.53 -12.45
N GLY A 118 -16.56 3.97 -11.50
CA GLY A 118 -17.10 2.62 -11.60
C GLY A 118 -16.05 1.51 -11.47
N ILE A 119 -14.90 1.83 -10.89
CA ILE A 119 -13.79 0.91 -10.65
C ILE A 119 -13.84 0.42 -9.19
N GLU A 120 -13.90 -0.89 -8.98
CA GLU A 120 -13.86 -1.47 -7.64
C GLU A 120 -12.41 -1.51 -7.13
N PRO A 121 -12.11 -0.91 -5.95
CA PRO A 121 -10.81 -1.11 -5.31
C PRO A 121 -10.67 -2.56 -4.81
N LEU A 122 -9.52 -3.17 -5.12
CA LEU A 122 -9.05 -4.43 -4.53
C LEU A 122 -7.76 -4.10 -3.77
N VAL A 123 -7.81 -4.12 -2.44
CA VAL A 123 -6.77 -3.51 -1.62
C VAL A 123 -5.94 -4.55 -0.89
N THR A 124 -4.62 -4.50 -1.07
CA THR A 124 -3.64 -5.28 -0.31
C THR A 124 -3.22 -4.50 0.93
N LEU A 125 -3.36 -5.10 2.11
CA LEU A 125 -2.98 -4.45 3.38
C LEU A 125 -1.46 -4.32 3.54
N CYS A 126 -0.70 -5.37 3.22
CA CYS A 126 0.76 -5.34 3.31
C CYS A 126 1.39 -5.86 2.03
N HIS A 127 2.09 -4.98 1.31
CA HIS A 127 2.82 -5.29 0.09
C HIS A 127 4.33 -5.12 0.29
N PHE A 128 4.87 -5.86 1.26
CA PHE A 128 6.26 -5.88 1.73
C PHE A 128 6.69 -4.67 2.56
N ASP A 129 6.01 -3.54 2.47
CA ASP A 129 6.34 -2.28 3.12
C ASP A 129 5.90 -2.23 4.58
N VAL A 130 6.80 -2.59 5.48
CA VAL A 130 6.61 -2.52 6.94
C VAL A 130 7.21 -1.21 7.47
N PRO A 131 6.54 -0.51 8.41
CA PRO A 131 7.13 0.66 9.06
C PRO A 131 8.51 0.36 9.67
N MET A 132 9.52 1.17 9.33
CA MET A 132 10.91 0.93 9.76
C MET A 132 11.06 0.88 11.28
N HIS A 133 10.28 1.66 12.01
CA HIS A 133 10.30 1.60 13.47
C HIS A 133 9.95 0.19 14.00
N LEU A 134 8.99 -0.50 13.39
CA LEU A 134 8.65 -1.88 13.79
C LEU A 134 9.79 -2.86 13.52
N VAL A 135 10.56 -2.62 12.47
CA VAL A 135 11.75 -3.43 12.16
C VAL A 135 12.83 -3.20 13.19
N MET A 136 13.16 -1.94 13.47
CA MET A 136 14.27 -1.55 14.35
C MET A 136 13.98 -1.87 15.81
N GLU A 137 12.78 -1.60 16.30
CA GLU A 137 12.42 -1.76 17.72
C GLU A 137 11.98 -3.20 18.06
N TYR A 138 11.28 -3.86 17.15
CA TYR A 138 10.66 -5.16 17.46
C TYR A 138 11.25 -6.33 16.65
N GLY A 139 12.09 -6.07 15.66
CA GLY A 139 12.63 -7.11 14.79
C GLY A 139 11.62 -7.65 13.76
N SER A 140 10.65 -6.82 13.36
CA SER A 140 9.65 -7.17 12.35
C SER A 140 8.88 -8.47 12.69
N TRP A 141 8.52 -9.26 11.68
CA TRP A 141 7.69 -10.47 11.81
C TRP A 141 8.29 -11.59 12.68
N ARG A 142 9.51 -11.44 13.16
CA ARG A 142 10.10 -12.34 14.16
C ARG A 142 9.51 -12.13 15.57
N ASN A 143 8.83 -11.01 15.78
CA ASN A 143 8.23 -10.67 17.06
C ASN A 143 6.72 -10.87 17.05
N ARG A 144 6.21 -11.58 18.05
CA ARG A 144 4.77 -11.87 18.18
C ARG A 144 3.89 -10.61 18.26
N LYS A 145 4.42 -9.50 18.78
CA LYS A 145 3.70 -8.20 18.84
C LYS A 145 3.27 -7.69 17.46
N MET A 146 3.95 -8.10 16.39
CA MET A 146 3.54 -7.74 15.02
C MET A 146 2.12 -8.18 14.69
N VAL A 147 1.63 -9.25 15.29
CA VAL A 147 0.25 -9.70 15.12
C VAL A 147 -0.74 -8.66 15.65
N ASP A 148 -0.44 -8.06 16.81
CA ASP A 148 -1.30 -7.05 17.43
C ASP A 148 -1.26 -5.75 16.62
N PHE A 149 -0.07 -5.30 16.22
CA PHE A 149 0.11 -4.10 15.39
C PHE A 149 -0.60 -4.25 14.03
N PHE A 150 -0.40 -5.38 13.36
CA PHE A 150 -1.08 -5.63 12.08
C PHE A 150 -2.60 -5.75 12.23
N SER A 151 -3.07 -6.40 13.29
CA SER A 151 -4.49 -6.50 13.56
C SER A 151 -5.13 -5.14 13.83
N HIS A 152 -4.44 -4.25 14.55
CA HIS A 152 -4.89 -2.88 14.78
C HIS A 152 -4.94 -2.08 13.48
N TYR A 153 -3.88 -2.13 12.68
CA TYR A 153 -3.82 -1.52 11.36
C TYR A 153 -4.94 -2.02 10.43
N ALA A 154 -5.11 -3.34 10.32
CA ALA A 154 -6.13 -3.94 9.47
C ALA A 154 -7.55 -3.52 9.87
N ARG A 155 -7.84 -3.54 11.18
CA ARG A 155 -9.13 -3.08 11.71
C ARG A 155 -9.38 -1.61 11.36
N THR A 156 -8.38 -0.75 11.55
CA THR A 156 -8.47 0.66 11.17
C THR A 156 -8.79 0.83 9.69
N CYS A 157 -8.13 0.06 8.81
CA CYS A 157 -8.43 0.08 7.37
C CYS A 157 -9.88 -0.33 7.08
N PHE A 158 -10.36 -1.41 7.69
CA PHE A 158 -11.72 -1.89 7.46
C PHE A 158 -12.76 -0.87 7.93
N GLU A 159 -12.55 -0.25 9.09
CA GLU A 159 -13.45 0.77 9.64
C GLU A 159 -13.39 2.07 8.83
N ALA A 160 -12.18 2.55 8.49
CA ALA A 160 -12.00 3.81 7.78
C ALA A 160 -12.53 3.78 6.35
N PHE A 161 -12.48 2.63 5.67
CA PHE A 161 -12.84 2.47 4.26
C PHE A 161 -14.07 1.61 4.04
N ASP A 162 -14.88 1.42 5.10
CA ASP A 162 -16.18 0.77 4.99
C ASP A 162 -17.06 1.46 3.95
N GLY A 163 -17.74 0.67 3.14
CA GLY A 163 -18.55 1.14 2.01
C GLY A 163 -17.76 1.57 0.76
N LEU A 164 -16.44 1.75 0.85
CA LEU A 164 -15.57 2.10 -0.27
C LEU A 164 -14.83 0.88 -0.83
N VAL A 165 -14.26 0.05 0.04
CA VAL A 165 -13.47 -1.12 -0.33
C VAL A 165 -14.21 -2.39 0.04
N LYS A 166 -14.52 -3.21 -0.96
CA LYS A 166 -15.20 -4.49 -0.79
C LYS A 166 -14.22 -5.67 -0.77
N TYR A 167 -13.11 -5.57 -1.48
CA TYR A 167 -12.18 -6.67 -1.70
C TYR A 167 -10.83 -6.37 -1.05
N TRP A 168 -10.39 -7.29 -0.19
CA TRP A 168 -9.17 -7.16 0.58
C TRP A 168 -8.25 -8.37 0.40
N LEU A 169 -6.96 -8.11 0.33
CA LEU A 169 -5.88 -9.08 0.42
C LEU A 169 -5.04 -8.73 1.64
N THR A 170 -4.69 -9.73 2.44
CA THR A 170 -3.89 -9.48 3.66
C THR A 170 -2.44 -9.18 3.35
N PHE A 171 -1.80 -10.07 2.57
CA PHE A 171 -0.39 -9.97 2.20
C PHE A 171 -0.19 -10.23 0.72
N ASN A 172 0.79 -9.56 0.14
CA ASN A 172 1.32 -9.94 -1.16
C ASN A 172 2.37 -11.04 -0.96
N GLU A 173 2.30 -12.09 -1.78
CA GLU A 173 3.33 -13.15 -1.84
C GLU A 173 3.80 -13.64 -0.46
N GLN A 174 2.87 -13.99 0.42
CA GLN A 174 3.18 -14.39 1.81
C GLN A 174 4.19 -15.55 1.90
N ASN A 175 4.34 -16.35 0.84
CA ASN A 175 5.33 -17.41 0.76
C ASN A 175 6.78 -16.89 0.80
N LEU A 176 7.04 -15.63 0.42
CA LEU A 176 8.37 -15.01 0.47
C LEU A 176 8.79 -14.62 1.89
N TYR A 177 7.84 -14.43 2.81
CA TYR A 177 8.13 -14.11 4.21
C TYR A 177 8.84 -15.22 4.99
N HIS A 178 9.00 -16.41 4.38
CA HIS A 178 9.83 -17.50 4.95
C HIS A 178 11.32 -17.33 4.65
N SER A 179 11.69 -16.47 3.72
CA SER A 179 13.10 -16.21 3.44
C SER A 179 13.70 -15.30 4.52
N PRO A 180 14.77 -15.75 5.21
CA PRO A 180 15.43 -14.92 6.23
C PRO A 180 16.04 -13.63 5.66
N GLU A 181 16.21 -13.58 4.35
CA GLU A 181 16.83 -12.48 3.61
C GLU A 181 15.80 -11.41 3.18
N ALA A 182 14.52 -11.70 3.26
CA ALA A 182 13.47 -10.83 2.74
C ALA A 182 13.02 -9.74 3.74
N PHE A 183 13.41 -9.83 5.05
CA PHE A 183 12.92 -8.92 6.11
C PHE A 183 13.88 -8.84 7.31
#